data_74aef9cb953481a808a74485a2cd658c
#
_entry.id   74aef9cb953481a808a74485a2cd658c
#
_cell.length_a   1.000
_cell.length_b   1.000
_cell.length_c   1.000
_cell.angle_alpha   90.00
_cell.angle_beta   90.00
_cell.angle_gamma   90.00
#
_symmetry.space_group_name_H-M   'P 1'
#
loop_
_entity.id
_entity.type
_entity.pdbx_description
1 polymer ?
#
loop_
_entity_poly.entity_id
_entity_poly.type
_entity_poly.pdbx_seq_one_letter_code
_entity_poly.pdbx_strand_id
1 'polypeptide(L)'
;DVVLAVGGGSPIDAGKSAAIILANPDKTAEELYTFAFTPTKAVPIVVVNLTHGTGSEVNRFAVASITKHSHKPAITYDCLYPLFSIDDPGLMTKLSPKQTRYVSIDAVNHVIEAPAVTANPLSILLAGETIRLVAEYLPKALANPEDLKARYCLSYASMIAGTAFDNGLLHFTHALEHPLSG
;
A
#
# COMPACT_ATOMS: atom_id res chain seq x y z
N ASP A 1 -10.43 15.70 -15.17
CA ASP A 1 -10.45 14.24 -15.07
C ASP A 1 -9.79 13.80 -13.77
N VAL A 2 -10.22 12.65 -13.24
CA VAL A 2 -9.73 12.05 -12.01
C VAL A 2 -9.75 10.53 -12.15
N VAL A 3 -8.78 9.83 -11.57
CA VAL A 3 -8.82 8.38 -11.43
C VAL A 3 -9.38 8.05 -10.05
N LEU A 4 -10.45 7.27 -10.00
CA LEU A 4 -11.00 6.72 -8.77
C LEU A 4 -10.56 5.25 -8.67
N ALA A 5 -9.69 4.95 -7.70
CA ALA A 5 -9.24 3.60 -7.40
C ALA A 5 -9.99 3.05 -6.17
N VAL A 6 -10.75 1.98 -6.37
CA VAL A 6 -11.55 1.34 -5.31
C VAL A 6 -11.06 -0.08 -5.11
N GLY A 7 -10.53 -0.39 -3.93
CA GLY A 7 -10.01 -1.73 -3.62
C GLY A 7 -8.90 -1.74 -2.60
N GLY A 8 -8.17 -2.84 -2.52
CA GLY A 8 -6.92 -2.95 -1.76
C GLY A 8 -5.71 -2.50 -2.59
N GLY A 9 -4.52 -2.96 -2.22
CA GLY A 9 -3.26 -2.55 -2.86
C GLY A 9 -3.26 -2.67 -4.38
N SER A 10 -3.59 -3.83 -4.94
CA SER A 10 -3.53 -4.05 -6.39
C SER A 10 -4.43 -3.13 -7.22
N PRO A 11 -5.73 -2.91 -6.88
CA PRO A 11 -6.55 -1.90 -7.54
C PRO A 11 -6.02 -0.47 -7.38
N ILE A 12 -5.47 -0.11 -6.21
CA ILE A 12 -4.90 1.21 -5.97
C ILE A 12 -3.66 1.41 -6.85
N ASP A 13 -2.75 0.44 -6.89
CA ASP A 13 -1.53 0.49 -7.69
C ASP A 13 -1.82 0.51 -9.20
N ALA A 14 -2.84 -0.24 -9.65
CA ALA A 14 -3.33 -0.16 -11.02
C ALA A 14 -3.89 1.23 -11.35
N GLY A 15 -4.67 1.82 -10.43
CA GLY A 15 -5.18 3.19 -10.56
C GLY A 15 -4.07 4.23 -10.64
N LYS A 16 -3.04 4.13 -9.79
CA LYS A 16 -1.84 4.98 -9.83
C LYS A 16 -1.12 4.88 -11.18
N SER A 17 -0.93 3.66 -11.66
CA SER A 17 -0.30 3.42 -12.97
C SER A 17 -1.12 4.00 -14.12
N ALA A 18 -2.44 3.78 -14.09
CA ALA A 18 -3.37 4.35 -15.08
C ALA A 18 -3.33 5.88 -15.07
N ALA A 19 -3.23 6.51 -13.90
CA ALA A 19 -3.15 7.97 -13.77
C ALA A 19 -1.90 8.55 -14.44
N ILE A 20 -0.75 7.86 -14.36
CA ILE A 20 0.45 8.23 -15.10
C ILE A 20 0.21 8.10 -16.61
N ILE A 21 -0.30 6.96 -17.07
CA ILE A 21 -0.47 6.71 -18.51
C ILE A 21 -1.49 7.66 -19.12
N LEU A 22 -2.58 7.98 -18.42
CA LEU A 22 -3.56 8.98 -18.87
C LEU A 22 -2.95 10.38 -19.02
N ALA A 23 -2.00 10.74 -18.16
CA ALA A 23 -1.28 12.01 -18.27
C ALA A 23 -0.14 11.99 -19.31
N ASN A 24 0.27 10.81 -19.80
CA ASN A 24 1.36 10.60 -20.74
C ASN A 24 0.90 9.65 -21.88
N PRO A 25 -0.01 10.08 -22.76
CA PRO A 25 -0.71 9.21 -23.72
C PRO A 25 0.20 8.62 -24.82
N ASP A 26 1.41 9.12 -24.96
CA ASP A 26 2.46 8.61 -25.84
C ASP A 26 3.29 7.48 -25.20
N LYS A 27 3.00 7.10 -23.95
CA LYS A 27 3.72 6.11 -23.17
C LYS A 27 2.83 4.88 -22.87
N THR A 28 3.48 3.76 -22.60
CA THR A 28 2.86 2.49 -22.25
C THR A 28 3.13 2.08 -20.81
N ALA A 29 2.31 1.20 -20.26
CA ALA A 29 2.55 0.62 -18.94
C ALA A 29 3.84 -0.22 -18.91
N GLU A 30 4.23 -0.86 -20.02
CA GLU A 30 5.48 -1.60 -20.13
C GLU A 30 6.68 -0.63 -20.00
N GLU A 31 6.68 0.50 -20.72
CA GLU A 31 7.72 1.52 -20.59
C GLU A 31 7.81 2.10 -19.17
N LEU A 32 6.67 2.25 -18.47
CA LEU A 32 6.63 2.72 -17.08
C LEU A 32 7.35 1.75 -16.15
N TYR A 33 7.04 0.47 -16.22
CA TYR A 33 7.57 -0.55 -15.33
C TYR A 33 8.92 -1.13 -15.77
N THR A 34 9.39 -0.81 -16.96
CA THR A 34 10.79 -1.05 -17.43
C THR A 34 11.67 0.18 -17.23
N PHE A 35 11.15 1.24 -16.61
CA PHE A 35 11.84 2.50 -16.34
C PHE A 35 12.38 3.18 -17.62
N ALA A 36 11.72 2.97 -18.76
CA ALA A 36 12.08 3.58 -20.03
C ALA A 36 11.81 5.10 -20.09
N PHE A 37 11.02 5.62 -19.14
CA PHE A 37 10.84 7.05 -18.93
C PHE A 37 10.58 7.35 -17.46
N THR A 38 10.79 8.60 -17.05
CA THR A 38 10.51 9.08 -15.69
C THR A 38 9.29 10.00 -15.74
N PRO A 39 8.13 9.55 -15.21
CA PRO A 39 6.94 10.40 -15.16
C PRO A 39 7.09 11.53 -14.14
N THR A 40 6.65 12.72 -14.52
CA THR A 40 6.61 13.91 -13.65
C THR A 40 5.19 14.38 -13.36
N LYS A 41 4.19 13.75 -13.98
CA LYS A 41 2.78 14.09 -13.87
C LYS A 41 1.89 12.86 -13.93
N ALA A 42 0.78 12.92 -13.23
CA ALA A 42 -0.32 11.96 -13.27
C ALA A 42 -1.65 12.72 -13.24
N VAL A 43 -2.72 12.09 -13.67
CA VAL A 43 -4.09 12.59 -13.41
C VAL A 43 -4.34 12.48 -11.90
N PRO A 44 -5.06 13.44 -11.25
CA PRO A 44 -5.39 13.33 -9.83
C PRO A 44 -6.02 11.97 -9.48
N ILE A 45 -5.58 11.41 -8.34
CA ILE A 45 -5.97 10.08 -7.89
C ILE A 45 -6.81 10.23 -6.61
N VAL A 46 -7.98 9.59 -6.58
CA VAL A 46 -8.80 9.42 -5.38
C VAL A 46 -8.89 7.94 -5.08
N VAL A 47 -8.66 7.58 -3.82
CA VAL A 47 -8.65 6.18 -3.36
C VAL A 47 -9.82 5.93 -2.41
N VAL A 48 -10.51 4.81 -2.59
CA VAL A 48 -11.39 4.20 -1.59
C VAL A 48 -10.77 2.86 -1.21
N ASN A 49 -10.12 2.84 -0.05
CA ASN A 49 -9.37 1.67 0.41
C ASN A 49 -10.28 0.63 1.05
N LEU A 50 -10.14 -0.63 0.67
CA LEU A 50 -10.95 -1.75 1.16
C LEU A 50 -10.16 -2.75 2.00
N THR A 51 -8.87 -2.50 2.25
CA THR A 51 -7.98 -3.38 3.05
C THR A 51 -7.15 -2.56 4.03
N HIS A 52 -6.47 -3.24 4.96
CA HIS A 52 -5.64 -2.58 5.96
C HIS A 52 -4.24 -3.22 6.02
N GLY A 53 -3.45 -3.07 4.96
CA GLY A 53 -2.13 -3.73 4.88
C GLY A 53 -1.10 -2.94 4.08
N THR A 54 -1.35 -2.71 2.80
CA THR A 54 -0.35 -2.19 1.88
C THR A 54 0.04 -0.73 2.12
N GLY A 55 -0.84 0.08 2.74
CA GLY A 55 -0.61 1.52 2.90
C GLY A 55 -0.52 2.29 1.57
N SER A 56 -0.92 1.66 0.44
CA SER A 56 -0.80 2.30 -0.88
C SER A 56 -1.69 3.54 -1.01
N GLU A 57 -2.70 3.66 -0.18
CA GLU A 57 -3.61 4.81 -0.14
C GLU A 57 -2.93 6.11 0.33
N VAL A 58 -1.76 6.04 0.97
CA VAL A 58 -1.07 7.21 1.54
C VAL A 58 0.37 7.41 1.05
N ASN A 59 0.83 6.60 0.11
CA ASN A 59 2.22 6.66 -0.36
C ASN A 59 2.33 6.80 -1.88
N ARG A 60 3.54 6.95 -2.39
CA ARG A 60 3.90 7.13 -3.81
C ARG A 60 4.35 5.87 -4.52
N PHE A 61 4.17 4.69 -3.92
CA PHE A 61 4.54 3.42 -4.52
C PHE A 61 3.39 2.84 -5.34
N ALA A 62 3.73 2.12 -6.42
CA ALA A 62 2.82 1.22 -7.10
C ALA A 62 3.58 0.00 -7.61
N VAL A 63 2.99 -1.19 -7.43
CA VAL A 63 3.58 -2.48 -7.78
C VAL A 63 2.71 -3.15 -8.83
N ALA A 64 3.32 -3.74 -9.84
CA ALA A 64 2.62 -4.52 -10.85
C ALA A 64 3.36 -5.82 -11.16
N SER A 65 2.61 -6.92 -11.32
CA SER A 65 3.18 -8.18 -11.82
C SER A 65 3.19 -8.17 -13.34
N ILE A 66 4.38 -8.28 -13.93
CA ILE A 66 4.58 -8.45 -15.36
C ILE A 66 4.71 -9.95 -15.63
N THR A 67 3.58 -10.62 -15.79
CA THR A 67 3.51 -12.10 -15.91
C THR A 67 4.34 -12.64 -17.06
N LYS A 68 4.48 -11.88 -18.17
CA LYS A 68 5.31 -12.24 -19.33
C LYS A 68 6.79 -12.44 -18.95
N HIS A 69 7.27 -11.79 -17.91
CA HIS A 69 8.67 -11.80 -17.49
C HIS A 69 8.87 -12.38 -16.08
N SER A 70 7.81 -12.90 -15.44
CA SER A 70 7.84 -13.34 -14.03
C SER A 70 8.54 -12.29 -13.14
N HIS A 71 8.14 -11.04 -13.30
CA HIS A 71 8.76 -9.91 -12.63
C HIS A 71 7.71 -9.01 -11.98
N LYS A 72 7.96 -8.58 -10.74
CA LYS A 72 7.07 -7.73 -9.94
C LYS A 72 7.79 -6.46 -9.49
N PRO A 73 8.00 -5.50 -10.41
CA PRO A 73 8.66 -4.24 -10.10
C PRO A 73 7.75 -3.29 -9.32
N ALA A 74 8.39 -2.43 -8.52
CA ALA A 74 7.76 -1.28 -7.88
C ALA A 74 8.24 0.01 -8.55
N ILE A 75 7.33 0.94 -8.80
CA ILE A 75 7.63 2.30 -9.20
C ILE A 75 7.39 3.25 -8.03
N THR A 76 8.15 4.37 -8.00
CA THR A 76 8.10 5.36 -6.92
C THR A 76 8.24 6.76 -7.51
N TYR A 77 7.14 7.50 -7.56
CA TYR A 77 7.12 8.85 -8.13
C TYR A 77 6.20 9.76 -7.31
N ASP A 78 6.62 11.00 -7.06
CA ASP A 78 5.86 11.96 -6.24
C ASP A 78 4.47 12.27 -6.81
N CYS A 79 4.29 12.17 -8.13
CA CYS A 79 2.98 12.34 -8.77
C CYS A 79 1.98 11.20 -8.48
N LEU A 80 2.39 10.14 -7.77
CA LEU A 80 1.53 9.01 -7.39
C LEU A 80 0.85 9.15 -6.03
N TYR A 81 1.19 10.18 -5.25
CA TYR A 81 0.43 10.43 -4.02
C TYR A 81 -1.04 10.67 -4.34
N PRO A 82 -1.97 9.90 -3.73
CA PRO A 82 -3.39 10.19 -3.86
C PRO A 82 -3.74 11.59 -3.36
N LEU A 83 -4.62 12.28 -4.09
CA LEU A 83 -5.15 13.57 -3.67
C LEU A 83 -6.06 13.43 -2.44
N PHE A 84 -6.86 12.34 -2.42
CA PHE A 84 -7.71 11.96 -1.31
C PHE A 84 -7.68 10.45 -1.14
N SER A 85 -7.69 10.01 0.13
CA SER A 85 -7.88 8.61 0.54
C SER A 85 -9.07 8.51 1.48
N ILE A 86 -9.94 7.55 1.20
CA ILE A 86 -11.12 7.24 2.00
C ILE A 86 -10.92 5.87 2.62
N ASP A 87 -10.76 5.85 3.95
CA ASP A 87 -10.52 4.66 4.76
C ASP A 87 -11.72 4.44 5.69
N ASP A 88 -12.81 3.90 5.16
CA ASP A 88 -14.01 3.58 5.93
C ASP A 88 -13.92 2.16 6.48
N PRO A 89 -13.83 1.95 7.82
CA PRO A 89 -13.75 0.63 8.43
C PRO A 89 -14.97 -0.24 8.13
N GLY A 90 -16.13 0.35 7.83
CA GLY A 90 -17.33 -0.37 7.42
C GLY A 90 -17.14 -1.16 6.12
N LEU A 91 -16.33 -0.65 5.19
CA LEU A 91 -16.02 -1.32 3.93
C LEU A 91 -15.09 -2.54 4.11
N MET A 92 -14.42 -2.65 5.25
CA MET A 92 -13.45 -3.71 5.55
C MET A 92 -14.05 -4.89 6.35
N THR A 93 -15.32 -4.79 6.78
CA THR A 93 -15.97 -5.81 7.62
C THR A 93 -16.15 -7.17 6.93
N LYS A 94 -16.16 -7.19 5.60
CA LYS A 94 -16.29 -8.42 4.79
C LYS A 94 -14.97 -9.07 4.39
N LEU A 95 -13.84 -8.52 4.82
CA LEU A 95 -12.53 -9.19 4.64
C LEU A 95 -12.54 -10.56 5.34
N SER A 96 -12.11 -11.59 4.61
CA SER A 96 -12.00 -12.93 5.19
C SER A 96 -11.01 -12.95 6.37
N PRO A 97 -11.15 -13.88 7.34
CA PRO A 97 -10.18 -14.01 8.43
C PRO A 97 -8.75 -14.25 7.92
N LYS A 98 -8.59 -14.97 6.81
CA LYS A 98 -7.31 -15.20 6.16
C LYS A 98 -6.71 -13.89 5.65
N GLN A 99 -7.49 -13.12 4.89
CA GLN A 99 -7.06 -11.83 4.36
C GLN A 99 -6.77 -10.83 5.49
N THR A 100 -7.64 -10.75 6.50
CA THR A 100 -7.45 -9.91 7.68
C THR A 100 -6.09 -10.16 8.34
N ARG A 101 -5.69 -11.44 8.53
CA ARG A 101 -4.37 -11.78 9.08
C ARG A 101 -3.23 -11.34 8.17
N TYR A 102 -3.32 -11.67 6.89
CA TYR A 102 -2.20 -11.42 5.95
C TYR A 102 -1.92 -9.94 5.81
N VAL A 103 -2.95 -9.12 5.58
CA VAL A 103 -2.76 -7.68 5.41
C VAL A 103 -2.30 -7.00 6.70
N SER A 104 -2.77 -7.46 7.89
CA SER A 104 -2.29 -6.91 9.16
C SER A 104 -0.81 -7.24 9.42
N ILE A 105 -0.37 -8.45 9.07
CA ILE A 105 1.05 -8.83 9.21
C ILE A 105 1.90 -8.11 8.17
N ASP A 106 1.38 -7.87 6.98
CA ASP A 106 2.03 -7.04 5.96
C ASP A 106 2.33 -5.63 6.49
N ALA A 107 1.35 -4.97 7.12
CA ALA A 107 1.55 -3.67 7.77
C ALA A 107 2.64 -3.71 8.86
N VAL A 108 2.71 -4.79 9.66
CA VAL A 108 3.79 -4.97 10.65
C VAL A 108 5.14 -5.16 9.97
N ASN A 109 5.18 -5.93 8.87
CA ASN A 109 6.42 -6.14 8.12
C ASN A 109 6.95 -4.83 7.53
N HIS A 110 6.10 -3.98 6.96
CA HIS A 110 6.46 -2.65 6.48
C HIS A 110 7.22 -1.83 7.54
N VAL A 111 6.73 -1.83 8.77
CA VAL A 111 7.33 -1.02 9.84
C VAL A 111 8.53 -1.68 10.53
N ILE A 112 8.76 -2.96 10.32
CA ILE A 112 10.01 -3.63 10.70
C ILE A 112 11.11 -3.31 9.69
N GLU A 113 10.77 -3.32 8.41
CA GLU A 113 11.74 -3.07 7.33
C GLU A 113 12.14 -1.59 7.22
N ALA A 114 11.19 -0.66 7.31
CA ALA A 114 11.45 0.76 7.08
C ALA A 114 12.56 1.33 7.97
N PRO A 115 12.59 1.13 9.29
CA PRO A 115 13.69 1.57 10.14
C PRO A 115 15.01 0.82 9.89
N ALA A 116 14.95 -0.42 9.38
CA ALA A 116 16.13 -1.19 9.06
C ALA A 116 16.88 -0.65 7.83
N VAL A 117 16.16 -0.04 6.88
CA VAL A 117 16.77 0.61 5.70
C VAL A 117 17.29 2.00 6.06
N THR A 118 16.45 2.80 6.68
CA THR A 118 16.79 4.18 7.05
C THR A 118 16.40 4.42 8.50
N ALA A 119 17.38 4.61 9.37
CA ALA A 119 17.18 4.91 10.79
C ALA A 119 16.55 6.31 10.98
N ASN A 120 15.31 6.45 10.50
CA ASN A 120 14.54 7.68 10.57
C ASN A 120 13.69 7.68 11.85
N PRO A 121 13.84 8.69 12.75
CA PRO A 121 13.09 8.76 13.99
C PRO A 121 11.56 8.70 13.80
N LEU A 122 11.02 9.27 12.72
CA LEU A 122 9.60 9.20 12.40
C LEU A 122 9.17 7.76 12.11
N SER A 123 9.91 7.05 11.25
CA SER A 123 9.60 5.65 10.93
C SER A 123 9.67 4.75 12.16
N ILE A 124 10.63 4.98 13.07
CA ILE A 124 10.74 4.23 14.34
C ILE A 124 9.53 4.49 15.25
N LEU A 125 9.10 5.75 15.37
CA LEU A 125 7.92 6.12 16.16
C LEU A 125 6.65 5.45 15.62
N LEU A 126 6.43 5.54 14.30
CA LEU A 126 5.26 4.96 13.65
C LEU A 126 5.28 3.42 13.72
N ALA A 127 6.47 2.80 13.70
CA ALA A 127 6.63 1.36 13.85
C ALA A 127 6.08 0.86 15.21
N GLY A 128 6.45 1.52 16.30
CA GLY A 128 5.98 1.16 17.63
C GLY A 128 4.45 1.20 17.73
N GLU A 129 3.83 2.24 17.20
CA GLU A 129 2.38 2.39 17.24
C GLU A 129 1.67 1.38 16.31
N THR A 130 2.17 1.14 15.11
CA THR A 130 1.63 0.12 14.19
C THR A 130 1.62 -1.26 14.86
N ILE A 131 2.76 -1.69 15.41
CA ILE A 131 2.87 -3.00 16.08
C ILE A 131 1.90 -3.10 17.26
N ARG A 132 1.81 -2.06 18.08
CA ARG A 132 0.89 -2.01 19.22
C ARG A 132 -0.57 -2.16 18.79
N LEU A 133 -0.99 -1.41 17.77
CA LEU A 133 -2.36 -1.45 17.24
C LEU A 133 -2.69 -2.82 16.65
N VAL A 134 -1.81 -3.39 15.83
CA VAL A 134 -2.03 -4.70 15.23
C VAL A 134 -2.09 -5.79 16.32
N ALA A 135 -1.16 -5.77 17.27
CA ALA A 135 -1.16 -6.74 18.38
C ALA A 135 -2.45 -6.69 19.21
N GLU A 136 -3.00 -5.50 19.44
CA GLU A 136 -4.21 -5.32 20.23
C GLU A 136 -5.49 -5.64 19.44
N TYR A 137 -5.59 -5.19 18.18
CA TYR A 137 -6.86 -5.19 17.45
C TYR A 137 -7.01 -6.31 16.42
N LEU A 138 -5.94 -6.95 15.95
CA LEU A 138 -6.05 -8.10 15.05
C LEU A 138 -6.83 -9.27 15.70
N PRO A 139 -6.55 -9.69 16.95
CA PRO A 139 -7.36 -10.74 17.58
C PRO A 139 -8.84 -10.36 17.70
N LYS A 140 -9.15 -9.08 17.98
CA LYS A 140 -10.52 -8.59 18.11
C LYS A 140 -11.26 -8.64 16.76
N ALA A 141 -10.63 -8.16 15.68
CA ALA A 141 -11.19 -8.21 14.33
C ALA A 141 -11.36 -9.63 13.80
N LEU A 142 -10.53 -10.58 14.24
CA LEU A 142 -10.69 -12.01 13.91
C LEU A 142 -11.82 -12.67 14.69
N ALA A 143 -12.01 -12.30 15.96
CA ALA A 143 -13.09 -12.80 16.80
C ALA A 143 -14.46 -12.24 16.39
N ASN A 144 -14.50 -10.95 16.00
CA ASN A 144 -15.70 -10.27 15.50
C ASN A 144 -15.33 -9.44 14.26
N PRO A 145 -15.53 -9.93 13.04
CA PRO A 145 -15.23 -9.21 11.80
C PRO A 145 -15.99 -7.88 11.63
N GLU A 146 -17.11 -7.71 12.31
CA GLU A 146 -17.95 -6.50 12.26
C GLU A 146 -17.63 -5.48 13.36
N ASP A 147 -16.59 -5.72 14.18
CA ASP A 147 -16.09 -4.74 15.14
C ASP A 147 -15.45 -3.56 14.42
N LEU A 148 -16.24 -2.49 14.21
CA LEU A 148 -15.81 -1.28 13.52
C LEU A 148 -14.63 -0.60 14.19
N LYS A 149 -14.53 -0.68 15.54
CA LYS A 149 -13.38 -0.12 16.25
C LYS A 149 -12.10 -0.88 15.94
N ALA A 150 -12.18 -2.21 15.94
CA ALA A 150 -11.03 -3.04 15.57
C ALA A 150 -10.62 -2.80 14.10
N ARG A 151 -11.59 -2.72 13.18
CA ARG A 151 -11.32 -2.39 11.76
C ARG A 151 -10.72 -1.01 11.60
N TYR A 152 -11.25 0.00 12.29
CA TYR A 152 -10.67 1.35 12.29
C TYR A 152 -9.21 1.36 12.76
N CYS A 153 -8.92 0.70 13.88
CA CYS A 153 -7.56 0.68 14.43
C CYS A 153 -6.59 -0.07 13.52
N LEU A 154 -7.02 -1.14 12.84
CA LEU A 154 -6.19 -1.84 11.86
C LEU A 154 -5.99 -1.01 10.58
N SER A 155 -7.01 -0.32 10.09
CA SER A 155 -6.89 0.62 8.97
C SER A 155 -5.92 1.75 9.30
N TYR A 156 -6.06 2.34 10.48
CA TYR A 156 -5.12 3.37 10.94
C TYR A 156 -3.69 2.83 11.07
N ALA A 157 -3.51 1.61 11.60
CA ALA A 157 -2.20 0.96 11.65
C ALA A 157 -1.57 0.79 10.25
N SER A 158 -2.36 0.39 9.25
CA SER A 158 -1.93 0.27 7.86
C SER A 158 -1.52 1.63 7.27
N MET A 159 -2.32 2.66 7.49
CA MET A 159 -2.04 4.02 7.02
C MET A 159 -0.72 4.56 7.58
N ILE A 160 -0.49 4.45 8.89
CA ILE A 160 0.77 4.92 9.48
C ILE A 160 1.97 4.04 9.09
N ALA A 161 1.75 2.74 8.82
CA ALA A 161 2.77 1.87 8.25
C ALA A 161 3.15 2.30 6.83
N GLY A 162 2.16 2.64 5.99
CA GLY A 162 2.37 3.19 4.66
C GLY A 162 3.21 4.46 4.69
N THR A 163 2.92 5.36 5.64
CA THR A 163 3.70 6.58 5.87
C THR A 163 5.13 6.27 6.36
N ALA A 164 5.28 5.26 7.23
CA ALA A 164 6.58 4.88 7.77
C ALA A 164 7.54 4.38 6.67
N PHE A 165 7.08 3.47 5.80
CA PHE A 165 7.95 2.95 4.76
C PHE A 165 8.14 3.91 3.58
N ASP A 166 7.21 4.81 3.34
CA ASP A 166 7.40 5.89 2.35
C ASP A 166 8.58 6.80 2.72
N ASN A 167 8.86 6.92 4.01
CA ASN A 167 10.01 7.65 4.55
C ASN A 167 11.23 6.78 4.86
N GLY A 168 11.11 5.45 4.86
CA GLY A 168 12.17 4.52 5.25
C GLY A 168 12.58 3.52 4.15
N LEU A 169 11.73 3.31 3.16
CA LEU A 169 11.81 2.26 2.13
C LEU A 169 11.58 0.84 2.69
N LEU A 170 11.47 -0.14 1.79
CA LEU A 170 11.34 -1.56 2.12
C LEU A 170 12.66 -2.30 1.88
N HIS A 171 12.81 -3.49 2.43
CA HIS A 171 14.07 -4.20 2.46
C HIS A 171 13.91 -5.70 2.12
N PHE A 172 14.43 -6.54 2.98
CA PHE A 172 14.74 -7.94 2.72
C PHE A 172 13.50 -8.79 2.44
N THR A 173 12.44 -8.68 3.24
CA THR A 173 11.25 -9.53 3.09
C THR A 173 10.54 -9.25 1.77
N HIS A 174 10.34 -7.99 1.41
CA HIS A 174 9.74 -7.60 0.14
C HIS A 174 10.64 -7.93 -1.05
N ALA A 175 11.98 -7.79 -0.91
CA ALA A 175 12.92 -8.18 -1.95
C ALA A 175 12.91 -9.69 -2.24
N LEU A 176 12.58 -10.53 -1.25
CA LEU A 176 12.40 -11.96 -1.43
C LEU A 176 11.00 -12.33 -1.91
N GLU A 177 9.97 -11.60 -1.45
CA GLU A 177 8.56 -11.89 -1.78
C GLU A 177 8.26 -11.61 -3.25
N HIS A 178 8.69 -10.46 -3.77
CA HIS A 178 8.37 -10.04 -5.13
C HIS A 178 8.77 -11.05 -6.21
N PRO A 179 9.97 -11.67 -6.20
CA PRO A 179 10.31 -12.72 -7.15
C PRO A 179 9.50 -14.02 -6.99
N LEU A 180 8.95 -14.27 -5.79
CA LEU A 180 8.15 -15.48 -5.53
C LEU A 180 6.69 -15.32 -5.96
N SER A 181 6.16 -14.11 -5.94
CA SER A 181 4.76 -13.79 -6.24
C SER A 181 4.55 -13.13 -7.62
N GLY A 182 5.64 -12.77 -8.30
CA GLY A 182 5.68 -12.09 -9.60
C GLY A 182 5.47 -12.97 -10.83
#